data_c7cdb8bd802641505de32915bbc3b53b
#
_entry.id   c7cdb8bd802641505de32915bbc3b53b
#
_cell.length_a   1.000
_cell.length_b   1.000
_cell.length_c   1.000
_cell.angle_alpha   90.00
_cell.angle_beta   90.00
_cell.angle_gamma   90.00
#
_symmetry.space_group_name_H-M   'P 1'
#
loop_
_entity.id
_entity.type
_entity.pdbx_description
1 polymer ?
#
loop_
_entity_poly.entity_id
_entity_poly.type
_entity_poly.pdbx_seq_one_letter_code
_entity_poly.pdbx_strand_id
1 'polypeptide(L)'
;MPNSNYMDNQKELGWKMRTILVDWLVEIHSNFRLLPETLYLAVNIVDRFLSLRVVSLVKLQLVGITAMFIASKYEEVVAPSVKNFVYMADGGYADKEILKAERYVLQVLDFRLCYPNPMNFLRRVSKADDYDIQTRTIAKYLMEISLFDNRFLGTAPSMAAAAALYLARKMLNRGEWVSNELLSFG
;
A
#
# COMPACT_ATOMS: atom_id res chain seq x y z
N MET A 1 -7.79 8.55 5.45
CA MET A 1 -6.74 8.87 4.45
C MET A 1 -5.55 9.48 5.18
N PRO A 2 -4.31 9.23 4.77
CA PRO A 2 -3.15 9.94 5.28
C PRO A 2 -3.21 11.43 4.90
N ASN A 3 -2.52 12.27 5.68
CA ASN A 3 -2.34 13.67 5.30
C ASN A 3 -1.32 13.75 4.16
N SER A 4 -1.67 14.33 3.01
CA SER A 4 -0.77 14.43 1.86
C SER A 4 0.51 15.25 2.12
N ASN A 5 0.49 16.13 3.11
CA ASN A 5 1.61 17.00 3.47
C ASN A 5 2.28 16.59 4.79
N TYR A 6 2.13 15.33 5.24
CA TYR A 6 2.65 14.92 6.53
C TYR A 6 4.19 15.05 6.63
N MET A 7 4.87 15.01 5.52
CA MET A 7 6.34 15.10 5.50
C MET A 7 6.85 16.45 6.02
N ASP A 8 6.06 17.51 5.88
CA ASP A 8 6.42 18.85 6.39
C ASP A 8 6.57 18.89 7.92
N ASN A 9 5.91 17.94 8.61
CA ASN A 9 6.02 17.81 10.06
C ASN A 9 7.15 16.86 10.51
N GLN A 10 7.78 16.13 9.58
CA GLN A 10 8.87 15.22 9.87
C GLN A 10 10.20 15.98 9.93
N LYS A 11 11.01 15.74 10.97
CA LYS A 11 12.25 16.50 11.20
C LYS A 11 13.45 15.91 10.47
N GLU A 12 13.48 14.59 10.31
CA GLU A 12 14.63 13.84 9.78
C GLU A 12 14.29 13.12 8.47
N LEU A 13 13.00 13.07 8.09
CA LEU A 13 12.54 12.32 6.94
C LEU A 13 12.23 13.23 5.75
N GLY A 14 12.32 12.66 4.55
CA GLY A 14 11.92 13.30 3.30
C GLY A 14 11.27 12.29 2.36
N TRP A 15 10.61 12.77 1.32
CA TRP A 15 9.90 11.93 0.35
C TRP A 15 10.78 10.85 -0.27
N LYS A 16 12.05 11.14 -0.54
CA LYS A 16 13.02 10.17 -1.05
C LYS A 16 13.18 8.96 -0.11
N MET A 17 13.20 9.20 1.21
CA MET A 17 13.31 8.13 2.20
C MET A 17 12.06 7.26 2.24
N ARG A 18 10.86 7.89 2.07
CA ARG A 18 9.62 7.15 1.92
C ARG A 18 9.64 6.27 0.66
N THR A 19 10.09 6.80 -0.47
CA THR A 19 10.21 6.03 -1.72
C THR A 19 11.11 4.81 -1.54
N ILE A 20 12.27 4.96 -0.90
CA ILE A 20 13.19 3.84 -0.59
C ILE A 20 12.51 2.82 0.34
N LEU A 21 11.76 3.29 1.35
CA LEU A 21 11.01 2.39 2.23
C LEU A 21 9.95 1.61 1.47
N VAL A 22 9.18 2.25 0.59
CA VAL A 22 8.14 1.60 -0.21
C VAL A 22 8.76 0.56 -1.13
N ASP A 23 9.88 0.86 -1.78
CA ASP A 23 10.63 -0.07 -2.62
C ASP A 23 11.02 -1.34 -1.84
N TRP A 24 11.58 -1.17 -0.67
CA TRP A 24 11.91 -2.29 0.22
C TRP A 24 10.66 -3.08 0.67
N LEU A 25 9.51 -2.42 0.91
CA LEU A 25 8.26 -3.11 1.21
C LEU A 25 7.75 -3.94 0.03
N VAL A 26 7.93 -3.47 -1.21
CA VAL A 26 7.62 -4.24 -2.42
C VAL A 26 8.50 -5.49 -2.50
N GLU A 27 9.78 -5.39 -2.18
CA GLU A 27 10.68 -6.52 -2.12
C GLU A 27 10.24 -7.57 -1.08
N ILE A 28 9.91 -7.14 0.16
CA ILE A 28 9.38 -8.03 1.21
C ILE A 28 8.09 -8.71 0.76
N HIS A 29 7.16 -7.93 0.21
CA HIS A 29 5.89 -8.43 -0.32
C HIS A 29 6.11 -9.52 -1.36
N SER A 30 7.03 -9.30 -2.30
CA SER A 30 7.38 -10.25 -3.36
C SER A 30 8.02 -11.53 -2.79
N ASN A 31 8.97 -11.39 -1.86
CA ASN A 31 9.68 -12.52 -1.25
C ASN A 31 8.73 -13.44 -0.48
N PHE A 32 7.75 -12.89 0.22
CA PHE A 32 6.74 -13.67 0.94
C PHE A 32 5.56 -14.08 0.06
N ARG A 33 5.48 -13.61 -1.18
CA ARG A 33 4.37 -13.85 -2.11
C ARG A 33 3.01 -13.46 -1.50
N LEU A 34 2.97 -12.31 -0.86
CA LEU A 34 1.77 -11.79 -0.20
C LEU A 34 0.73 -11.31 -1.23
N LEU A 35 -0.51 -11.18 -0.79
CA LEU A 35 -1.57 -10.60 -1.60
C LEU A 35 -1.27 -9.13 -1.93
N PRO A 36 -1.60 -8.65 -3.12
CA PRO A 36 -1.45 -7.21 -3.44
C PRO A 36 -2.12 -6.31 -2.39
N GLU A 37 -3.25 -6.72 -1.85
CA GLU A 37 -3.98 -6.02 -0.80
C GLU A 37 -3.12 -5.74 0.43
N THR A 38 -2.28 -6.69 0.80
CA THR A 38 -1.34 -6.58 1.93
C THR A 38 -0.34 -5.44 1.72
N LEU A 39 0.21 -5.30 0.51
CA LEU A 39 1.13 -4.20 0.18
C LEU A 39 0.45 -2.84 0.32
N TYR A 40 -0.74 -2.67 -0.30
CA TYR A 40 -1.47 -1.40 -0.23
C TYR A 40 -1.85 -1.03 1.20
N LEU A 41 -2.28 -2.01 1.99
CA LEU A 41 -2.57 -1.78 3.41
C LEU A 41 -1.31 -1.41 4.19
N ALA A 42 -0.19 -2.08 3.97
CA ALA A 42 1.07 -1.78 4.64
C ALA A 42 1.53 -0.35 4.37
N VAL A 43 1.52 0.10 3.11
CA VAL A 43 1.88 1.47 2.73
C VAL A 43 0.90 2.48 3.35
N ASN A 44 -0.41 2.18 3.35
CA ASN A 44 -1.42 3.03 4.00
C ASN A 44 -1.19 3.15 5.51
N ILE A 45 -0.81 2.07 6.20
CA ILE A 45 -0.45 2.09 7.63
C ILE A 45 0.76 2.99 7.86
N VAL A 46 1.82 2.85 7.06
CA VAL A 46 3.02 3.70 7.14
C VAL A 46 2.65 5.18 7.01
N ASP A 47 1.95 5.55 5.93
CA ASP A 47 1.62 6.95 5.64
C ASP A 47 0.70 7.56 6.72
N ARG A 48 -0.27 6.79 7.22
CA ARG A 48 -1.15 7.24 8.31
C ARG A 48 -0.40 7.37 9.63
N PHE A 49 0.50 6.46 9.94
CA PHE A 49 1.32 6.53 11.14
C PHE A 49 2.25 7.74 11.10
N LEU A 50 2.93 7.97 9.98
CA LEU A 50 3.81 9.14 9.78
C LEU A 50 3.03 10.47 9.75
N SER A 51 1.74 10.44 9.39
CA SER A 51 0.84 11.61 9.51
C SER A 51 0.54 12.00 10.95
N LEU A 52 0.67 11.06 11.90
CA LEU A 52 0.30 11.24 13.30
C LEU A 52 1.50 11.32 14.25
N ARG A 53 2.67 10.85 13.84
CA ARG A 53 3.88 10.76 14.67
C ARG A 53 5.12 11.18 13.92
N VAL A 54 5.97 11.97 14.58
CA VAL A 54 7.32 12.29 14.11
C VAL A 54 8.21 11.07 14.39
N VAL A 55 8.95 10.64 13.39
CA VAL A 55 9.80 9.44 13.43
C VAL A 55 11.22 9.81 13.04
N SER A 56 12.21 9.31 13.77
CA SER A 56 13.61 9.45 13.39
C SER A 56 13.97 8.51 12.23
N LEU A 57 14.96 8.89 11.45
CA LEU A 57 15.43 8.10 10.32
C LEU A 57 15.78 6.65 10.71
N VAL A 58 16.43 6.46 11.86
CA VAL A 58 16.82 5.15 12.39
C VAL A 58 15.60 4.23 12.65
N LYS A 59 14.43 4.80 12.95
CA LYS A 59 13.22 4.04 13.25
C LYS A 59 12.30 3.85 12.04
N LEU A 60 12.60 4.46 10.91
CA LEU A 60 11.75 4.40 9.72
C LEU A 60 11.57 2.96 9.20
N GLN A 61 12.67 2.20 9.16
CA GLN A 61 12.64 0.80 8.75
C GLN A 61 11.78 -0.06 9.70
N LEU A 62 11.87 0.19 11.02
CA LEU A 62 11.03 -0.49 12.01
C LEU A 62 9.54 -0.21 11.79
N VAL A 63 9.19 1.02 11.44
CA VAL A 63 7.81 1.38 11.09
C VAL A 63 7.34 0.60 9.86
N GLY A 64 8.15 0.53 8.80
CA GLY A 64 7.82 -0.19 7.58
C GLY A 64 7.62 -1.69 7.80
N ILE A 65 8.59 -2.35 8.45
CA ILE A 65 8.50 -3.81 8.70
C ILE A 65 7.30 -4.14 9.60
N THR A 66 7.04 -3.29 10.59
CA THR A 66 5.89 -3.44 11.49
C THR A 66 4.57 -3.26 10.75
N ALA A 67 4.49 -2.29 9.85
CA ALA A 67 3.29 -2.06 9.02
C ALA A 67 3.01 -3.27 8.12
N MET A 68 4.05 -3.85 7.49
CA MET A 68 3.90 -5.06 6.68
C MET A 68 3.46 -6.26 7.52
N PHE A 69 4.00 -6.41 8.73
CA PHE A 69 3.60 -7.46 9.68
C PHE A 69 2.13 -7.32 10.10
N ILE A 70 1.66 -6.11 10.41
CA ILE A 70 0.26 -5.84 10.73
C ILE A 70 -0.63 -6.14 9.52
N ALA A 71 -0.26 -5.62 8.34
CA ALA A 71 -1.04 -5.80 7.11
C ALA A 71 -1.15 -7.28 6.73
N SER A 72 -0.07 -8.06 6.84
CA SER A 72 -0.10 -9.49 6.54
C SER A 72 -1.04 -10.25 7.48
N LYS A 73 -1.05 -9.93 8.77
CA LYS A 73 -1.98 -10.56 9.72
C LYS A 73 -3.45 -10.20 9.47
N TYR A 74 -3.69 -9.06 8.84
CA TYR A 74 -5.05 -8.59 8.55
C TYR A 74 -5.60 -9.17 7.25
N GLU A 75 -4.78 -9.28 6.20
CA GLU A 75 -5.21 -9.63 4.84
C GLU A 75 -4.96 -11.11 4.48
N GLU A 76 -3.90 -11.74 5.04
CA GLU A 76 -3.50 -13.08 4.64
C GLU A 76 -4.23 -14.17 5.42
N VAL A 77 -4.54 -15.27 4.76
CA VAL A 77 -5.08 -16.47 5.44
C VAL A 77 -4.03 -17.09 6.37
N VAL A 78 -2.77 -17.11 5.93
CA VAL A 78 -1.62 -17.57 6.72
C VAL A 78 -0.53 -16.50 6.66
N ALA A 79 -0.44 -15.69 7.70
CA ALA A 79 0.57 -14.64 7.79
C ALA A 79 1.96 -15.20 8.11
N PRO A 80 3.05 -14.63 7.55
CA PRO A 80 4.40 -14.96 7.97
C PRO A 80 4.62 -14.68 9.47
N SER A 81 5.45 -15.48 10.11
CA SER A 81 5.78 -15.30 11.54
C SER A 81 6.65 -14.05 11.77
N VAL A 82 6.64 -13.51 12.99
CA VAL A 82 7.51 -12.38 13.35
C VAL A 82 9.00 -12.65 13.05
N LYS A 83 9.45 -13.91 13.20
CA LYS A 83 10.83 -14.31 12.89
C LYS A 83 11.18 -14.15 11.41
N ASN A 84 10.23 -14.38 10.51
CA ASN A 84 10.41 -14.13 9.10
C ASN A 84 10.66 -12.65 8.81
N PHE A 85 9.93 -11.76 9.50
CA PHE A 85 10.13 -10.31 9.38
C PHE A 85 11.45 -9.84 9.99
N VAL A 86 11.89 -10.43 11.10
CA VAL A 86 13.23 -10.19 11.66
C VAL A 86 14.32 -10.55 10.66
N TYR A 87 14.19 -11.70 9.99
CA TYR A 87 15.10 -12.13 8.95
C TYR A 87 15.15 -11.14 7.78
N MET A 88 14.00 -10.64 7.31
CA MET A 88 13.92 -9.64 6.23
C MET A 88 14.54 -8.29 6.62
N ALA A 89 14.59 -7.98 7.91
CA ALA A 89 15.27 -6.80 8.44
C ALA A 89 16.77 -7.04 8.75
N ASP A 90 17.33 -8.13 8.21
CA ASP A 90 18.73 -8.54 8.39
C ASP A 90 19.17 -8.59 9.88
N GLY A 91 18.25 -9.04 10.74
CA GLY A 91 18.47 -9.09 12.18
C GLY A 91 18.61 -7.74 12.87
N GLY A 92 18.31 -6.64 12.17
CA GLY A 92 18.41 -5.27 12.73
C GLY A 92 17.47 -5.00 13.90
N TYR A 93 16.47 -5.86 14.11
CA TYR A 93 15.50 -5.76 15.21
C TYR A 93 15.24 -7.13 15.83
N ALA A 94 15.05 -7.17 17.16
CA ALA A 94 14.60 -8.37 17.85
C ALA A 94 13.07 -8.55 17.70
N ASP A 95 12.57 -9.80 17.81
CA ASP A 95 11.15 -10.13 17.82
C ASP A 95 10.35 -9.21 18.73
N LYS A 96 10.87 -9.00 19.95
CA LYS A 96 10.23 -8.15 20.97
C LYS A 96 10.09 -6.69 20.55
N GLU A 97 11.02 -6.18 19.74
CA GLU A 97 10.97 -4.80 19.23
C GLU A 97 9.86 -4.64 18.19
N ILE A 98 9.75 -5.59 17.24
CA ILE A 98 8.68 -5.58 16.25
C ILE A 98 7.32 -5.72 16.94
N LEU A 99 7.17 -6.63 17.90
CA LEU A 99 5.91 -6.82 18.64
C LEU A 99 5.56 -5.61 19.54
N LYS A 100 6.56 -4.89 20.06
CA LYS A 100 6.33 -3.64 20.79
C LYS A 100 5.90 -2.53 19.84
N ALA A 101 6.56 -2.41 18.69
CA ALA A 101 6.24 -1.44 17.66
C ALA A 101 4.83 -1.70 17.09
N GLU A 102 4.45 -2.95 16.88
CA GLU A 102 3.11 -3.33 16.44
C GLU A 102 2.02 -2.78 17.38
N ARG A 103 2.13 -3.06 18.66
CA ARG A 103 1.17 -2.53 19.66
C ARG A 103 1.08 -1.02 19.62
N TYR A 104 2.22 -0.35 19.49
CA TYR A 104 2.26 1.11 19.44
C TYR A 104 1.62 1.66 18.16
N VAL A 105 1.93 1.08 16.99
CA VAL A 105 1.32 1.49 15.71
C VAL A 105 -0.19 1.29 15.76
N LEU A 106 -0.67 0.14 16.24
CA LEU A 106 -2.10 -0.14 16.36
C LEU A 106 -2.81 0.85 17.29
N GLN A 107 -2.20 1.19 18.44
CA GLN A 107 -2.74 2.20 19.37
C GLN A 107 -2.82 3.59 18.72
N VAL A 108 -1.77 4.01 18.00
CA VAL A 108 -1.74 5.31 17.31
C VAL A 108 -2.80 5.39 16.23
N LEU A 109 -3.09 4.28 15.55
CA LEU A 109 -4.12 4.19 14.51
C LEU A 109 -5.52 3.88 15.06
N ASP A 110 -5.68 3.81 16.38
CA ASP A 110 -6.95 3.46 17.04
C ASP A 110 -7.53 2.13 16.51
N PHE A 111 -6.65 1.16 16.19
CA PHE A 111 -6.99 -0.14 15.60
C PHE A 111 -7.81 -0.06 14.30
N ARG A 112 -7.88 1.10 13.67
CA ARG A 112 -8.64 1.31 12.43
C ARG A 112 -7.83 0.86 11.23
N LEU A 113 -7.85 -0.42 10.93
CA LEU A 113 -7.16 -1.01 9.78
C LEU A 113 -8.04 -1.07 8.53
N CYS A 114 -9.36 -0.98 8.68
CA CYS A 114 -10.28 -0.95 7.55
C CYS A 114 -9.99 0.27 6.66
N TYR A 115 -9.67 0.00 5.42
CA TYR A 115 -9.29 0.99 4.43
C TYR A 115 -9.82 0.55 3.06
N PRO A 116 -10.42 1.45 2.27
CA PRO A 116 -10.93 1.12 0.94
C PRO A 116 -9.75 0.76 0.02
N ASN A 117 -9.42 -0.54 -0.04
CA ASN A 117 -8.26 -1.03 -0.77
C ASN A 117 -8.47 -0.84 -2.29
N PRO A 118 -7.53 -0.23 -3.03
CA PRO A 118 -7.66 0.03 -4.46
C PRO A 118 -7.85 -1.24 -5.29
N MET A 119 -7.35 -2.39 -4.82
CA MET A 119 -7.55 -3.67 -5.49
C MET A 119 -9.02 -4.11 -5.57
N ASN A 120 -9.84 -3.74 -4.59
CA ASN A 120 -11.28 -4.04 -4.62
C ASN A 120 -11.97 -3.24 -5.73
N PHE A 121 -11.59 -1.98 -5.91
CA PHE A 121 -12.10 -1.15 -7.00
C PHE A 121 -11.61 -1.65 -8.36
N LEU A 122 -10.33 -2.04 -8.48
CA LEU A 122 -9.82 -2.61 -9.72
C LEU A 122 -10.57 -3.89 -10.12
N ARG A 123 -10.88 -4.78 -9.15
CA ARG A 123 -11.70 -5.97 -9.45
C ARG A 123 -13.08 -5.58 -9.98
N ARG A 124 -13.73 -4.60 -9.35
CA ARG A 124 -15.06 -4.14 -9.76
C ARG A 124 -15.03 -3.55 -11.16
N VAL A 125 -14.08 -2.65 -11.44
CA VAL A 125 -13.97 -1.99 -12.75
C VAL A 125 -13.54 -2.99 -13.84
N SER A 126 -12.66 -3.92 -13.53
CA SER A 126 -12.24 -4.99 -14.45
C SER A 126 -13.39 -5.94 -14.81
N LYS A 127 -14.41 -6.09 -13.95
CA LYS A 127 -15.62 -6.86 -14.26
C LYS A 127 -16.41 -6.21 -15.39
N ALA A 128 -16.51 -4.88 -15.39
CA ALA A 128 -17.16 -4.12 -16.47
C ALA A 128 -16.36 -4.15 -17.79
N ASP A 129 -15.11 -4.59 -17.76
CA ASP A 129 -14.21 -4.77 -18.91
C ASP A 129 -14.01 -6.26 -19.27
N ASP A 130 -15.02 -7.08 -19.07
CA ASP A 130 -15.03 -8.52 -19.34
C ASP A 130 -13.79 -9.28 -18.82
N TYR A 131 -13.18 -8.77 -17.73
CA TYR A 131 -11.98 -9.33 -17.09
C TYR A 131 -10.77 -9.49 -18.01
N ASP A 132 -10.56 -8.59 -18.99
CA ASP A 132 -9.37 -8.65 -19.85
C ASP A 132 -8.09 -8.72 -18.99
N ILE A 133 -7.43 -9.88 -19.05
CA ILE A 133 -6.28 -10.21 -18.21
C ILE A 133 -5.11 -9.26 -18.49
N GLN A 134 -4.88 -8.90 -19.75
CA GLN A 134 -3.77 -8.03 -20.14
C GLN A 134 -3.97 -6.61 -19.58
N THR A 135 -5.14 -6.05 -19.80
CA THR A 135 -5.51 -4.72 -19.26
C THR A 135 -5.39 -4.70 -17.75
N ARG A 136 -5.92 -5.72 -17.08
CA ARG A 136 -5.87 -5.82 -15.61
C ARG A 136 -4.45 -5.95 -15.09
N THR A 137 -3.57 -6.69 -15.77
CA THR A 137 -2.16 -6.85 -15.36
C THR A 137 -1.42 -5.54 -15.45
N ILE A 138 -1.58 -4.80 -16.56
CA ILE A 138 -0.97 -3.47 -16.71
C ILE A 138 -1.54 -2.49 -15.67
N ALA A 139 -2.86 -2.52 -15.45
CA ALA A 139 -3.49 -1.65 -14.45
C ALA A 139 -2.94 -1.90 -13.04
N LYS A 140 -2.71 -3.15 -12.63
CA LYS A 140 -2.07 -3.49 -11.36
C LYS A 140 -0.68 -2.87 -11.25
N TYR A 141 0.13 -3.00 -12.30
CA TYR A 141 1.47 -2.43 -12.36
C TYR A 141 1.44 -0.90 -12.24
N LEU A 142 0.55 -0.23 -12.96
CA LEU A 142 0.40 1.23 -12.88
C LEU A 142 -0.05 1.68 -11.48
N MET A 143 -0.93 0.92 -10.84
CA MET A 143 -1.33 1.20 -9.45
C MET A 143 -0.17 1.00 -8.48
N GLU A 144 0.65 -0.03 -8.67
CA GLU A 144 1.83 -0.27 -7.83
C GLU A 144 2.85 0.87 -7.96
N ILE A 145 3.13 1.33 -9.17
CA ILE A 145 3.98 2.51 -9.41
C ILE A 145 3.44 3.73 -8.65
N SER A 146 2.13 3.93 -8.57
CA SER A 146 1.55 5.07 -7.87
C SER A 146 1.85 5.09 -6.36
N LEU A 147 2.22 3.96 -5.74
CA LEU A 147 2.61 3.90 -4.34
C LEU A 147 3.92 4.66 -4.05
N PHE A 148 4.80 4.76 -5.03
CA PHE A 148 6.10 5.44 -4.88
C PHE A 148 5.98 6.97 -4.91
N ASP A 149 4.96 7.50 -5.55
CA ASP A 149 4.81 8.94 -5.77
C ASP A 149 3.85 9.56 -4.74
N ASN A 150 4.38 10.49 -3.96
CA ASN A 150 3.62 11.19 -2.91
C ASN A 150 2.44 12.02 -3.45
N ARG A 151 2.42 12.39 -4.73
CA ARG A 151 1.31 13.11 -5.35
C ARG A 151 0.00 12.31 -5.33
N PHE A 152 0.08 10.97 -5.24
CA PHE A 152 -1.09 10.10 -5.17
C PHE A 152 -1.63 9.87 -3.76
N LEU A 153 -0.96 10.37 -2.70
CA LEU A 153 -1.38 10.15 -1.30
C LEU A 153 -2.81 10.65 -0.99
N GLY A 154 -3.22 11.74 -1.62
CA GLY A 154 -4.56 12.31 -1.49
C GLY A 154 -5.58 11.73 -2.47
N THR A 155 -5.16 10.86 -3.38
CA THR A 155 -6.04 10.31 -4.42
C THR A 155 -6.95 9.24 -3.83
N ALA A 156 -8.24 9.34 -4.12
CA ALA A 156 -9.19 8.29 -3.73
C ALA A 156 -8.80 6.95 -4.37
N PRO A 157 -8.80 5.83 -3.62
CA PRO A 157 -8.42 4.52 -4.15
C PRO A 157 -9.24 4.07 -5.37
N SER A 158 -10.51 4.45 -5.44
CA SER A 158 -11.37 4.21 -6.61
C SER A 158 -10.89 4.98 -7.84
N MET A 159 -10.44 6.23 -7.66
CA MET A 159 -9.90 7.05 -8.74
C MET A 159 -8.59 6.47 -9.26
N ALA A 160 -7.68 6.04 -8.36
CA ALA A 160 -6.43 5.40 -8.75
C ALA A 160 -6.67 4.14 -9.58
N ALA A 161 -7.62 3.29 -9.15
CA ALA A 161 -7.98 2.07 -9.87
C ALA A 161 -8.60 2.36 -11.25
N ALA A 162 -9.51 3.32 -11.33
CA ALA A 162 -10.16 3.72 -12.59
C ALA A 162 -9.15 4.32 -13.58
N ALA A 163 -8.28 5.23 -13.11
CA ALA A 163 -7.25 5.85 -13.94
C ALA A 163 -6.24 4.82 -14.45
N ALA A 164 -5.81 3.89 -13.60
CA ALA A 164 -4.89 2.82 -13.98
C ALA A 164 -5.49 1.90 -15.06
N LEU A 165 -6.76 1.51 -14.91
CA LEU A 165 -7.43 0.67 -15.90
C LEU A 165 -7.65 1.44 -17.22
N TYR A 166 -8.08 2.70 -17.13
CA TYR A 166 -8.24 3.56 -18.32
C TYR A 166 -6.92 3.67 -19.12
N LEU A 167 -5.82 3.95 -18.41
CA LEU A 167 -4.50 4.06 -19.05
C LEU A 167 -4.05 2.72 -19.65
N ALA A 168 -4.26 1.61 -18.95
CA ALA A 168 -3.95 0.28 -19.44
C ALA A 168 -4.72 -0.05 -20.73
N ARG A 169 -6.02 0.25 -20.80
CA ARG A 169 -6.82 0.11 -22.02
C ARG A 169 -6.27 0.92 -23.17
N LYS A 170 -5.93 2.18 -22.89
CA LYS A 170 -5.34 3.10 -23.88
C LYS A 170 -4.00 2.58 -24.42
N MET A 171 -3.15 2.05 -23.57
CA MET A 171 -1.87 1.44 -23.97
C MET A 171 -2.06 0.20 -24.86
N LEU A 172 -3.14 -0.56 -24.66
CA LEU A 172 -3.46 -1.76 -25.42
C LEU A 172 -4.38 -1.50 -26.62
N ASN A 173 -4.75 -0.24 -26.92
CA ASN A 173 -5.71 0.12 -27.96
C ASN A 173 -7.05 -0.64 -27.85
N ARG A 174 -7.59 -0.79 -26.62
CA ARG A 174 -8.84 -1.55 -26.34
C ARG A 174 -10.14 -0.76 -26.60
N GLY A 175 -10.10 0.27 -27.45
CA GLY A 175 -11.27 1.10 -27.78
C GLY A 175 -11.59 2.15 -26.71
N GLU A 176 -12.70 2.87 -26.92
CA GLU A 176 -13.13 3.94 -26.02
C GLU A 176 -13.65 3.37 -24.69
N TRP A 177 -13.40 4.11 -23.62
CA TRP A 177 -13.97 3.82 -22.30
C TRP A 177 -15.46 4.16 -22.30
N VAL A 178 -16.32 3.17 -22.18
CA VAL A 178 -17.76 3.40 -22.08
C VAL A 178 -18.10 3.87 -20.66
N SER A 179 -18.14 5.17 -20.46
CA SER A 179 -18.43 5.81 -19.16
C SER A 179 -19.81 5.48 -18.59
N ASN A 180 -20.75 5.04 -19.44
CA ASN A 180 -22.13 4.79 -19.04
C ASN A 180 -22.33 3.58 -18.11
N GLU A 181 -21.40 2.61 -18.11
CA GLU A 181 -21.50 1.45 -17.22
C GLU A 181 -21.01 1.75 -15.79
N LEU A 182 -20.14 2.74 -15.60
CA LEU A 182 -19.69 3.15 -14.28
C LEU A 182 -20.75 3.93 -13.49
N LEU A 183 -21.64 4.63 -14.17
CA LEU A 183 -22.72 5.41 -13.55
C LEU A 183 -23.89 4.54 -13.06
N SER A 184 -24.02 3.30 -13.54
CA SER A 184 -25.06 2.36 -13.14
C SER A 184 -24.78 1.63 -11.81
N PHE A 185 -23.67 1.93 -11.14
CA PHE A 185 -23.25 1.30 -9.89
C PHE A 185 -23.24 2.26 -8.69
N GLY A 186 -24.05 3.32 -8.75
CA GLY A 186 -24.34 4.23 -7.62
C GLY A 186 -25.24 3.59 -6.57
#